data_7e03f6bd240f9331faee1c880bfb2ec5
#
_entry.id   7e03f6bd240f9331faee1c880bfb2ec5
#
_cell.length_a   1.000
_cell.length_b   1.000
_cell.length_c   1.000
_cell.angle_alpha   90.00
_cell.angle_beta   90.00
_cell.angle_gamma   90.00
#
_symmetry.space_group_name_H-M   'P 1'
#
loop_
_entity.id
_entity.type
_entity.pdbx_description
1 polymer ?
#
loop_
_entity_poly.entity_id
_entity_poly.type
_entity_poly.pdbx_seq_one_letter_code
_entity_poly.pdbx_strand_id
1 'polypeptide(L)'
;MKILFLVYHGFSEVSGISKKIHYQVKGLRENGHDVRLCYYGFDENGHRCRYIDDKVIQDYGIGRWAGFRQRLSYDCIYDYCIREKIELVYARCFMNANPWLIHFFKKLRDAGVHAVTEIPTYPYDAEFVGFPFQTRMNLKVDQLFRHKLYAQMDAIVTFSDAKEIFGQRTINISNGVDFDSIPLHQPSAVSHQSSELHLIGVAEVHYWHGYDRMIAGIGEYYKNGGKKDVFFHVVGGVGPSEMYDSIHAPGFAELIEKYDIKEHVIFHGQLFGDELTKVFNQCQFAIGSLARHRSGITVIKTLKNREYATRGVPFIYSEQDSDFDAQPYVLKAPADESPVEIQQIIDFVSSVQMHPKEIRLTVEHLSWKRQMQKVIDNL
;
A
#
# COMPACT_ATOMS: atom_id res chain seq x y z
N MET A 1 -21.07 14.87 -8.63
CA MET A 1 -20.40 14.62 -9.94
C MET A 1 -20.58 13.17 -10.34
N LYS A 2 -20.60 12.91 -11.64
CA LYS A 2 -20.46 11.56 -12.21
C LYS A 2 -18.99 11.26 -12.47
N ILE A 3 -18.45 10.23 -11.85
CA ILE A 3 -17.01 9.91 -11.85
C ILE A 3 -16.80 8.52 -12.45
N LEU A 4 -15.85 8.38 -13.37
CA LEU A 4 -15.32 7.09 -13.80
C LEU A 4 -13.98 6.85 -13.10
N PHE A 5 -13.91 5.85 -12.21
CA PHE A 5 -12.68 5.40 -11.60
C PHE A 5 -12.04 4.34 -12.49
N LEU A 6 -10.92 4.67 -13.15
CA LEU A 6 -10.29 3.85 -14.18
C LEU A 6 -9.00 3.20 -13.69
N VAL A 7 -8.97 1.86 -13.70
CA VAL A 7 -7.78 1.06 -13.39
C VAL A 7 -7.40 0.12 -14.53
N TYR A 8 -6.12 -0.26 -14.58
CA TYR A 8 -5.52 -1.05 -15.66
C TYR A 8 -5.14 -2.47 -15.22
N HIS A 9 -5.78 -3.00 -14.21
CA HIS A 9 -5.62 -4.36 -13.71
C HIS A 9 -6.96 -4.90 -13.20
N GLY A 10 -7.02 -6.20 -12.98
CA GLY A 10 -8.15 -6.86 -12.32
C GLY A 10 -8.03 -6.78 -10.79
N PHE A 11 -9.03 -7.32 -10.11
CA PHE A 11 -9.10 -7.36 -8.66
C PHE A 11 -8.81 -8.75 -8.13
N SER A 12 -8.26 -8.79 -6.91
CA SER A 12 -8.04 -10.00 -6.13
C SER A 12 -8.41 -9.72 -4.67
N GLU A 13 -9.13 -10.63 -4.04
CA GLU A 13 -9.59 -10.50 -2.64
C GLU A 13 -8.44 -10.38 -1.64
N VAL A 14 -7.30 -10.99 -1.97
CA VAL A 14 -6.11 -10.96 -1.10
C VAL A 14 -5.24 -9.72 -1.30
N SER A 15 -5.48 -8.93 -2.34
CA SER A 15 -4.64 -7.77 -2.69
C SER A 15 -5.01 -6.53 -1.88
N GLY A 16 -4.06 -5.98 -1.13
CA GLY A 16 -4.19 -4.69 -0.45
C GLY A 16 -4.48 -3.53 -1.41
N ILE A 17 -3.97 -3.61 -2.66
CA ILE A 17 -4.24 -2.62 -3.71
C ILE A 17 -5.71 -2.69 -4.15
N SER A 18 -6.26 -3.90 -4.30
CA SER A 18 -7.68 -4.08 -4.65
C SER A 18 -8.59 -3.49 -3.57
N LYS A 19 -8.31 -3.80 -2.31
CA LYS A 19 -9.04 -3.23 -1.15
C LYS A 19 -8.95 -1.71 -1.13
N LYS A 20 -7.75 -1.15 -1.33
CA LYS A 20 -7.54 0.30 -1.41
C LYS A 20 -8.45 0.95 -2.45
N ILE A 21 -8.49 0.41 -3.68
CA ILE A 21 -9.31 0.97 -4.76
C ILE A 21 -10.80 0.92 -4.42
N HIS A 22 -11.29 -0.18 -3.88
CA HIS A 22 -12.68 -0.28 -3.43
C HIS A 22 -13.01 0.75 -2.34
N TYR A 23 -12.10 0.98 -1.40
CA TYR A 23 -12.29 2.00 -0.35
C TYR A 23 -12.22 3.43 -0.89
N GLN A 24 -11.39 3.70 -1.90
CA GLN A 24 -11.38 5.01 -2.58
C GLN A 24 -12.72 5.26 -3.30
N VAL A 25 -13.24 4.27 -4.01
CA VAL A 25 -14.56 4.33 -4.66
C VAL A 25 -15.68 4.50 -3.63
N LYS A 26 -15.63 3.74 -2.50
CA LYS A 26 -16.55 3.89 -1.37
C LYS A 26 -16.52 5.34 -0.84
N GLY A 27 -15.32 5.86 -0.58
CA GLY A 27 -15.15 7.22 -0.05
C GLY A 27 -15.72 8.31 -0.98
N LEU A 28 -15.53 8.18 -2.30
CA LEU A 28 -16.17 9.08 -3.27
C LEU A 28 -17.71 8.97 -3.26
N ARG A 29 -18.24 7.74 -3.17
CA ARG A 29 -19.70 7.53 -3.07
C ARG A 29 -20.29 8.10 -1.78
N GLU A 30 -19.59 7.95 -0.65
CA GLU A 30 -19.98 8.55 0.64
C GLU A 30 -19.95 10.08 0.64
N ASN A 31 -19.21 10.69 -0.27
CA ASN A 31 -19.21 12.14 -0.53
C ASN A 31 -20.34 12.56 -1.52
N GLY A 32 -21.24 11.65 -1.87
CA GLY A 32 -22.40 11.94 -2.72
C GLY A 32 -22.12 11.94 -4.21
N HIS A 33 -21.04 11.34 -4.68
CA HIS A 33 -20.71 11.21 -6.10
C HIS A 33 -21.26 9.90 -6.70
N ASP A 34 -21.73 9.94 -7.96
CA ASP A 34 -22.07 8.74 -8.74
C ASP A 34 -20.79 8.19 -9.38
N VAL A 35 -20.23 7.14 -8.77
CA VAL A 35 -18.93 6.58 -9.16
C VAL A 35 -19.09 5.22 -9.82
N ARG A 36 -18.55 5.10 -11.03
CA ARG A 36 -18.45 3.86 -11.78
C ARG A 36 -17.02 3.37 -11.80
N LEU A 37 -16.80 2.06 -11.57
CA LEU A 37 -15.48 1.44 -11.53
C LEU A 37 -15.19 0.73 -12.85
N CYS A 38 -14.19 1.21 -13.60
CA CYS A 38 -13.74 0.63 -14.85
C CYS A 38 -12.41 -0.11 -14.66
N TYR A 39 -12.36 -1.41 -15.03
CA TYR A 39 -11.19 -2.26 -14.80
C TYR A 39 -10.99 -3.32 -15.88
N TYR A 40 -9.82 -3.96 -15.89
CA TYR A 40 -9.54 -5.14 -16.71
C TYR A 40 -9.91 -6.42 -15.96
N GLY A 41 -10.37 -7.43 -16.70
CA GLY A 41 -10.63 -8.75 -16.14
C GLY A 41 -10.62 -9.83 -17.23
N PHE A 42 -10.90 -11.05 -16.78
CA PHE A 42 -11.15 -12.19 -17.64
C PHE A 42 -12.57 -12.67 -17.41
N ASP A 43 -13.26 -13.08 -18.47
CA ASP A 43 -14.55 -13.75 -18.37
C ASP A 43 -14.38 -15.26 -18.05
N GLU A 44 -15.48 -15.98 -17.93
CA GLU A 44 -15.52 -17.42 -17.65
C GLU A 44 -14.82 -18.27 -18.72
N ASN A 45 -14.70 -17.75 -19.94
CA ASN A 45 -14.06 -18.41 -21.07
C ASN A 45 -12.57 -18.01 -21.22
N GLY A 46 -12.06 -17.16 -20.31
CA GLY A 46 -10.70 -16.67 -20.35
C GLY A 46 -10.47 -15.54 -21.36
N HIS A 47 -11.53 -14.92 -21.88
CA HIS A 47 -11.41 -13.74 -22.71
C HIS A 47 -10.98 -12.53 -21.86
N ARG A 48 -10.11 -11.71 -22.41
CA ARG A 48 -9.74 -10.42 -21.82
C ARG A 48 -10.85 -9.42 -22.07
N CYS A 49 -11.38 -8.86 -21.00
CA CYS A 49 -12.50 -7.94 -21.06
C CYS A 49 -12.21 -6.62 -20.35
N ARG A 50 -12.92 -5.58 -20.77
CA ARG A 50 -13.06 -4.33 -20.05
C ARG A 50 -14.42 -4.33 -19.37
N TYR A 51 -14.42 -4.07 -18.07
CA TYR A 51 -15.62 -4.04 -17.24
C TYR A 51 -15.92 -2.62 -16.77
N ILE A 52 -17.19 -2.31 -16.58
CA ILE A 52 -17.67 -1.18 -15.77
C ILE A 52 -18.74 -1.74 -14.82
N ASP A 53 -18.52 -1.61 -13.49
CA ASP A 53 -19.39 -2.14 -12.44
C ASP A 53 -19.84 -3.59 -12.78
N ASP A 54 -18.87 -4.48 -13.02
CA ASP A 54 -19.03 -5.90 -13.33
C ASP A 54 -19.72 -6.24 -14.66
N LYS A 55 -20.05 -5.23 -15.48
CA LYS A 55 -20.59 -5.44 -16.83
C LYS A 55 -19.49 -5.32 -17.88
N VAL A 56 -19.40 -6.31 -18.76
CA VAL A 56 -18.48 -6.27 -19.91
C VAL A 56 -18.91 -5.16 -20.87
N ILE A 57 -18.03 -4.20 -21.12
CA ILE A 57 -18.22 -3.15 -22.12
C ILE A 57 -17.44 -3.41 -23.41
N GLN A 58 -16.40 -4.25 -23.34
CA GLN A 58 -15.59 -4.64 -24.49
C GLN A 58 -14.94 -6.00 -24.24
N ASP A 59 -15.14 -6.93 -25.16
CA ASP A 59 -14.40 -8.20 -25.25
C ASP A 59 -13.27 -8.06 -26.28
N TYR A 60 -12.06 -8.43 -25.89
CA TYR A 60 -10.85 -8.42 -26.72
C TYR A 60 -10.45 -9.82 -27.22
N GLY A 61 -11.12 -10.88 -26.70
CA GLY A 61 -10.82 -12.30 -26.97
C GLY A 61 -9.63 -12.83 -26.18
N ILE A 62 -8.99 -13.89 -26.70
CA ILE A 62 -7.93 -14.64 -26.04
C ILE A 62 -6.57 -14.38 -26.70
N GLY A 63 -5.49 -14.63 -25.95
CA GLY A 63 -4.12 -14.66 -26.44
C GLY A 63 -3.39 -13.32 -26.41
N ARG A 64 -2.18 -13.29 -26.99
CA ARG A 64 -1.27 -12.14 -26.91
C ARG A 64 -1.81 -10.91 -27.61
N TRP A 65 -2.48 -11.07 -28.73
CA TRP A 65 -3.10 -9.97 -29.48
C TRP A 65 -4.27 -9.33 -28.73
N ALA A 66 -5.04 -10.12 -27.99
CA ALA A 66 -6.09 -9.60 -27.14
C ALA A 66 -5.51 -8.69 -26.03
N GLY A 67 -4.41 -9.11 -25.39
CA GLY A 67 -3.72 -8.29 -24.41
C GLY A 67 -3.17 -6.98 -24.97
N PHE A 68 -2.66 -7.01 -26.20
CA PHE A 68 -2.17 -5.83 -26.91
C PHE A 68 -3.34 -4.86 -27.23
N ARG A 69 -4.43 -5.37 -27.82
CA ARG A 69 -5.64 -4.58 -28.10
C ARG A 69 -6.25 -3.96 -26.84
N GLN A 70 -6.36 -4.74 -25.76
CA GLN A 70 -6.87 -4.27 -24.48
C GLN A 70 -6.05 -3.08 -23.94
N ARG A 71 -4.73 -3.10 -24.16
CA ARG A 71 -3.82 -2.07 -23.66
C ARG A 71 -3.82 -0.80 -24.50
N LEU A 72 -4.22 -0.86 -25.77
CA LEU A 72 -4.14 0.25 -26.73
C LEU A 72 -5.50 0.79 -27.16
N SER A 73 -6.63 0.12 -26.83
CA SER A 73 -7.97 0.54 -27.21
C SER A 73 -8.70 1.21 -26.04
N TYR A 74 -9.09 2.47 -26.24
CA TYR A 74 -9.78 3.28 -25.23
C TYR A 74 -11.12 3.86 -25.75
N ASP A 75 -11.50 3.58 -26.99
CA ASP A 75 -12.71 4.15 -27.60
C ASP A 75 -13.97 3.74 -26.84
N CYS A 76 -14.08 2.47 -26.41
CA CYS A 76 -15.22 2.01 -25.61
C CYS A 76 -15.37 2.77 -24.28
N ILE A 77 -14.25 3.21 -23.67
CA ILE A 77 -14.26 4.01 -22.44
C ILE A 77 -14.67 5.45 -22.77
N TYR A 78 -14.11 6.02 -23.84
CA TYR A 78 -14.46 7.37 -24.30
C TYR A 78 -15.96 7.46 -24.61
N ASP A 79 -16.48 6.54 -25.42
CA ASP A 79 -17.89 6.50 -25.80
C ASP A 79 -18.80 6.34 -24.56
N TYR A 80 -18.37 5.54 -23.60
CA TYR A 80 -19.06 5.43 -22.30
C TYR A 80 -19.07 6.78 -21.57
N CYS A 81 -17.93 7.45 -21.45
CA CYS A 81 -17.83 8.73 -20.75
C CYS A 81 -18.77 9.78 -21.36
N ILE A 82 -18.83 9.87 -22.69
CA ILE A 82 -19.69 10.83 -23.40
C ILE A 82 -21.17 10.47 -23.22
N ARG A 83 -21.54 9.20 -23.43
CA ARG A 83 -22.92 8.74 -23.33
C ARG A 83 -23.48 8.92 -21.91
N GLU A 84 -22.73 8.57 -20.89
CA GLU A 84 -23.15 8.64 -19.49
C GLU A 84 -22.93 10.04 -18.87
N LYS A 85 -22.36 10.97 -19.62
CA LYS A 85 -22.02 12.33 -19.16
C LYS A 85 -21.12 12.32 -17.93
N ILE A 86 -20.02 11.55 -18.02
CA ILE A 86 -18.98 11.54 -16.99
C ILE A 86 -18.33 12.92 -16.92
N GLU A 87 -18.21 13.46 -15.72
CA GLU A 87 -17.63 14.78 -15.46
C GLU A 87 -16.15 14.69 -15.10
N LEU A 88 -15.74 13.57 -14.46
CA LEU A 88 -14.36 13.33 -14.00
C LEU A 88 -13.94 11.88 -14.29
N VAL A 89 -12.76 11.71 -14.86
CA VAL A 89 -12.05 10.43 -14.93
C VAL A 89 -10.92 10.44 -13.89
N TYR A 90 -11.08 9.67 -12.83
CA TYR A 90 -10.03 9.39 -11.87
C TYR A 90 -9.28 8.14 -12.33
N ALA A 91 -8.09 8.29 -12.87
CA ALA A 91 -7.34 7.17 -13.43
C ALA A 91 -6.14 6.79 -12.55
N ARG A 92 -5.80 5.52 -12.57
CA ARG A 92 -4.56 5.01 -11.97
C ARG A 92 -3.62 4.56 -13.09
N CYS A 93 -2.93 5.53 -13.72
CA CYS A 93 -2.16 5.35 -14.95
C CYS A 93 -0.66 5.13 -14.74
N PHE A 94 -0.28 4.55 -13.66
CA PHE A 94 1.11 4.26 -13.31
C PHE A 94 1.78 3.33 -14.34
N MET A 95 2.93 3.76 -14.90
CA MET A 95 3.71 3.03 -15.93
C MET A 95 2.93 2.64 -17.19
N ASN A 96 1.96 3.44 -17.60
CA ASN A 96 1.12 3.15 -18.77
C ASN A 96 1.19 4.24 -19.87
N ALA A 97 2.10 5.21 -19.75
CA ALA A 97 2.20 6.27 -20.74
C ALA A 97 2.52 5.73 -22.13
N ASN A 98 1.65 6.03 -23.10
CA ASN A 98 1.79 5.65 -24.50
C ASN A 98 0.95 6.59 -25.38
N PRO A 99 1.19 6.66 -26.71
CA PRO A 99 0.48 7.58 -27.62
C PRO A 99 -1.04 7.41 -27.63
N TRP A 100 -1.57 6.20 -27.50
CA TRP A 100 -3.02 5.94 -27.52
C TRP A 100 -3.68 6.46 -26.24
N LEU A 101 -3.04 6.29 -25.09
CA LEU A 101 -3.53 6.82 -23.82
C LEU A 101 -3.47 8.35 -23.80
N ILE A 102 -2.41 8.95 -24.35
CA ILE A 102 -2.33 10.41 -24.54
C ILE A 102 -3.50 10.91 -25.41
N HIS A 103 -3.76 10.23 -26.52
CA HIS A 103 -4.86 10.58 -27.41
C HIS A 103 -6.23 10.48 -26.72
N PHE A 104 -6.44 9.42 -25.92
CA PHE A 104 -7.64 9.23 -25.12
C PHE A 104 -7.89 10.38 -24.16
N PHE A 105 -6.90 10.74 -23.31
CA PHE A 105 -7.06 11.83 -22.36
C PHE A 105 -7.19 13.20 -23.07
N LYS A 106 -6.51 13.38 -24.21
CA LYS A 106 -6.72 14.57 -25.02
C LYS A 106 -8.17 14.68 -25.52
N LYS A 107 -8.76 13.59 -26.03
CA LYS A 107 -10.19 13.55 -26.45
C LYS A 107 -11.13 13.90 -25.29
N LEU A 108 -10.87 13.36 -24.07
CA LEU A 108 -11.67 13.67 -22.89
C LEU A 108 -11.60 15.15 -22.54
N ARG A 109 -10.40 15.72 -22.47
CA ARG A 109 -10.19 17.14 -22.20
C ARG A 109 -10.87 18.02 -23.24
N ASP A 110 -10.72 17.70 -24.54
CA ASP A 110 -11.33 18.45 -25.63
C ASP A 110 -12.87 18.36 -25.57
N ALA A 111 -13.44 17.32 -24.94
CA ALA A 111 -14.87 17.14 -24.66
C ALA A 111 -15.33 17.77 -23.35
N GLY A 112 -14.45 18.44 -22.59
CA GLY A 112 -14.76 19.08 -21.32
C GLY A 112 -14.86 18.11 -20.12
N VAL A 113 -14.32 16.90 -20.22
CA VAL A 113 -14.25 15.94 -19.14
C VAL A 113 -12.95 16.14 -18.37
N HIS A 114 -13.06 16.41 -17.07
CA HIS A 114 -11.89 16.51 -16.19
C HIS A 114 -11.18 15.17 -16.03
N ALA A 115 -9.87 15.21 -15.82
CA ALA A 115 -9.09 13.99 -15.58
C ALA A 115 -7.98 14.21 -14.55
N VAL A 116 -7.89 13.30 -13.59
CA VAL A 116 -6.74 13.20 -12.68
C VAL A 116 -6.16 11.80 -12.74
N THR A 117 -4.88 11.68 -12.42
CA THR A 117 -4.22 10.37 -12.32
C THR A 117 -3.57 10.16 -10.97
N GLU A 118 -3.68 8.96 -10.44
CA GLU A 118 -2.97 8.55 -9.22
C GLU A 118 -1.60 7.95 -9.55
N ILE A 119 -0.54 8.51 -8.96
CA ILE A 119 0.79 7.92 -8.92
C ILE A 119 1.04 7.47 -7.47
N PRO A 120 1.00 6.15 -7.20
CA PRO A 120 1.01 5.61 -5.83
C PRO A 120 2.36 5.76 -5.12
N THR A 121 3.46 5.79 -5.86
CA THR A 121 4.83 5.96 -5.34
C THR A 121 5.59 6.92 -6.25
N TYR A 122 6.31 7.86 -5.66
CA TYR A 122 7.17 8.78 -6.39
C TYR A 122 8.39 9.18 -5.54
N PRO A 123 9.59 9.17 -6.10
CA PRO A 123 9.95 8.69 -7.45
C PRO A 123 9.88 7.15 -7.53
N TYR A 124 9.52 6.58 -8.69
CA TYR A 124 9.34 5.14 -8.84
C TYR A 124 10.37 4.46 -9.77
N ASP A 125 11.17 5.21 -10.50
CA ASP A 125 12.07 4.66 -11.52
C ASP A 125 13.07 3.63 -10.91
N ALA A 126 13.53 3.88 -9.68
CA ALA A 126 14.48 3.02 -8.98
C ALA A 126 13.87 1.68 -8.52
N GLU A 127 12.56 1.61 -8.29
CA GLU A 127 11.88 0.39 -7.85
C GLU A 127 12.00 -0.74 -8.89
N PHE A 128 12.19 -0.39 -10.17
CA PHE A 128 12.22 -1.35 -11.29
C PHE A 128 13.62 -1.74 -11.76
N VAL A 129 14.65 -1.32 -11.04
CA VAL A 129 16.02 -1.77 -11.27
C VAL A 129 16.11 -3.24 -10.87
N GLY A 130 16.49 -4.12 -11.81
CA GLY A 130 16.54 -5.57 -11.57
C GLY A 130 15.29 -6.36 -11.98
N PHE A 131 14.20 -5.69 -12.35
CA PHE A 131 13.01 -6.37 -12.88
C PHE A 131 13.24 -6.99 -14.26
N PRO A 132 12.38 -7.95 -14.69
CA PRO A 132 12.46 -8.58 -16.01
C PRO A 132 12.53 -7.56 -17.15
N PHE A 133 13.21 -7.93 -18.24
CA PHE A 133 13.43 -7.07 -19.41
C PHE A 133 12.17 -6.38 -19.93
N GLN A 134 11.03 -7.09 -19.96
CA GLN A 134 9.76 -6.53 -20.42
C GLN A 134 9.27 -5.37 -19.54
N THR A 135 9.39 -5.50 -18.22
CA THR A 135 9.01 -4.43 -17.28
C THR A 135 9.91 -3.20 -17.44
N ARG A 136 11.21 -3.42 -17.60
CA ARG A 136 12.17 -2.35 -17.86
C ARG A 136 11.92 -1.64 -19.19
N MET A 137 11.50 -2.36 -20.24
CA MET A 137 11.10 -1.75 -21.51
C MET A 137 9.81 -0.93 -21.37
N ASN A 138 8.83 -1.42 -20.62
CA ASN A 138 7.63 -0.65 -20.32
C ASN A 138 7.95 0.66 -19.59
N LEU A 139 8.87 0.62 -18.61
CA LEU A 139 9.35 1.82 -17.93
C LEU A 139 10.02 2.81 -18.90
N LYS A 140 10.86 2.34 -19.83
CA LYS A 140 11.47 3.22 -20.84
C LYS A 140 10.44 3.88 -21.76
N VAL A 141 9.41 3.13 -22.17
CA VAL A 141 8.30 3.68 -22.96
C VAL A 141 7.55 4.72 -22.14
N ASP A 142 7.26 4.42 -20.87
CA ASP A 142 6.62 5.37 -19.96
C ASP A 142 7.44 6.67 -19.83
N GLN A 143 8.75 6.57 -19.61
CA GLN A 143 9.66 7.71 -19.52
C GLN A 143 9.64 8.62 -20.75
N LEU A 144 9.46 8.06 -21.95
CA LEU A 144 9.36 8.82 -23.20
C LEU A 144 8.04 9.61 -23.34
N PHE A 145 6.96 9.10 -22.76
CA PHE A 145 5.62 9.62 -22.99
C PHE A 145 4.95 10.25 -21.76
N ARG A 146 5.42 9.99 -20.55
CA ARG A 146 4.75 10.39 -19.30
C ARG A 146 4.53 11.90 -19.17
N HIS A 147 5.49 12.74 -19.54
CA HIS A 147 5.30 14.19 -19.55
C HIS A 147 4.15 14.65 -20.48
N LYS A 148 4.05 14.03 -21.65
CA LYS A 148 2.97 14.32 -22.62
C LYS A 148 1.62 13.80 -22.14
N LEU A 149 1.61 12.66 -21.45
CA LEU A 149 0.40 12.08 -20.88
C LEU A 149 -0.15 12.98 -19.77
N TYR A 150 0.70 13.30 -18.79
CA TYR A 150 0.24 14.05 -17.62
C TYR A 150 -0.12 15.50 -17.95
N ALA A 151 0.44 16.08 -19.00
CA ALA A 151 -0.01 17.37 -19.55
C ALA A 151 -1.45 17.39 -20.12
N GLN A 152 -2.10 16.22 -20.29
CA GLN A 152 -3.51 16.12 -20.68
C GLN A 152 -4.46 16.10 -19.47
N MET A 153 -3.94 16.07 -18.25
CA MET A 153 -4.71 15.90 -17.00
C MET A 153 -4.71 17.20 -16.19
N ASP A 154 -5.69 17.35 -15.32
CA ASP A 154 -5.82 18.54 -14.47
C ASP A 154 -4.82 18.53 -13.32
N ALA A 155 -4.52 17.33 -12.78
CA ALA A 155 -3.56 17.14 -11.70
C ALA A 155 -3.10 15.67 -11.58
N ILE A 156 -2.00 15.47 -10.84
CA ILE A 156 -1.55 14.16 -10.38
C ILE A 156 -1.88 14.01 -8.90
N VAL A 157 -2.67 13.01 -8.54
CA VAL A 157 -2.89 12.61 -7.14
C VAL A 157 -1.71 11.78 -6.68
N THR A 158 -1.07 12.18 -5.59
CA THR A 158 0.12 11.49 -5.07
C THR A 158 0.12 11.39 -3.55
N PHE A 159 0.81 10.37 -3.04
CA PHE A 159 1.03 10.14 -1.60
C PHE A 159 2.39 10.67 -1.13
N SER A 160 3.17 11.28 -2.03
CA SER A 160 4.40 11.99 -1.72
C SER A 160 4.12 13.45 -1.40
N ASP A 161 5.15 14.17 -0.90
CA ASP A 161 5.05 15.61 -0.64
C ASP A 161 5.48 16.47 -1.86
N ALA A 162 5.72 15.84 -3.02
CA ALA A 162 6.08 16.54 -4.25
C ALA A 162 4.95 17.48 -4.68
N LYS A 163 5.28 18.73 -4.98
CA LYS A 163 4.32 19.75 -5.46
C LYS A 163 4.07 19.66 -6.96
N GLU A 164 5.01 19.06 -7.68
CA GLU A 164 4.96 18.84 -9.11
C GLU A 164 5.58 17.48 -9.45
N ILE A 165 4.97 16.75 -10.37
CA ILE A 165 5.46 15.48 -10.90
C ILE A 165 5.35 15.52 -12.42
N PHE A 166 6.46 15.31 -13.12
CA PHE A 166 6.57 15.28 -14.58
C PHE A 166 5.97 16.51 -15.29
N GLY A 167 6.12 17.70 -14.67
CA GLY A 167 5.62 18.96 -15.22
C GLY A 167 4.13 19.22 -14.95
N GLN A 168 3.49 18.39 -14.11
CA GLN A 168 2.09 18.59 -13.74
C GLN A 168 1.95 18.84 -12.23
N ARG A 169 1.02 19.74 -11.84
CA ARG A 169 0.72 20.02 -10.44
C ARG A 169 0.21 18.77 -9.73
N THR A 170 0.43 18.69 -8.43
CA THR A 170 -0.02 17.56 -7.62
C THR A 170 -1.15 17.92 -6.66
N ILE A 171 -1.96 16.91 -6.35
CA ILE A 171 -2.87 16.91 -5.21
C ILE A 171 -2.31 15.88 -4.23
N ASN A 172 -1.72 16.38 -3.14
CA ASN A 172 -1.08 15.52 -2.14
C ASN A 172 -2.14 14.99 -1.16
N ILE A 173 -2.30 13.68 -1.14
CA ILE A 173 -3.16 12.98 -0.19
C ILE A 173 -2.36 11.96 0.61
N SER A 174 -2.97 11.41 1.65
CA SER A 174 -2.42 10.24 2.33
C SER A 174 -3.14 8.96 1.92
N ASN A 175 -2.49 7.81 2.10
CA ASN A 175 -3.22 6.56 2.07
C ASN A 175 -4.32 6.60 3.14
N GLY A 176 -5.51 6.30 2.74
CA GLY A 176 -6.68 6.35 3.61
C GLY A 176 -6.93 5.03 4.33
N VAL A 177 -7.90 5.10 5.22
CA VAL A 177 -8.38 3.97 6.00
C VAL A 177 -9.88 3.85 5.81
N ASP A 178 -10.38 2.62 5.74
CA ASP A 178 -11.81 2.32 5.94
C ASP A 178 -12.04 1.89 7.38
N PHE A 179 -12.52 2.84 8.20
CA PHE A 179 -12.71 2.64 9.64
C PHE A 179 -13.74 1.58 9.97
N ASP A 180 -14.69 1.30 9.08
CA ASP A 180 -15.74 0.29 9.29
C ASP A 180 -15.15 -1.14 9.17
N SER A 181 -14.11 -1.31 8.35
CA SER A 181 -13.51 -2.62 8.08
C SER A 181 -12.39 -3.01 9.05
N ILE A 182 -11.86 -2.06 9.84
CA ILE A 182 -10.73 -2.30 10.74
C ILE A 182 -11.23 -2.22 12.19
N PRO A 183 -11.32 -3.36 12.91
CA PRO A 183 -11.73 -3.36 14.31
C PRO A 183 -10.67 -2.70 15.21
N LEU A 184 -11.14 -2.12 16.29
CA LEU A 184 -10.26 -1.60 17.33
C LEU A 184 -9.58 -2.77 18.06
N HIS A 185 -8.32 -2.61 18.35
CA HIS A 185 -7.54 -3.54 19.17
C HIS A 185 -8.16 -3.69 20.57
N GLN A 186 -8.37 -4.92 20.97
CA GLN A 186 -8.87 -5.29 22.28
C GLN A 186 -7.79 -6.09 23.00
N PRO A 187 -6.86 -5.44 23.70
CA PRO A 187 -5.79 -6.16 24.39
C PRO A 187 -6.42 -7.13 25.39
N SER A 188 -5.95 -8.38 25.38
CA SER A 188 -6.37 -9.34 26.39
C SER A 188 -5.99 -8.82 27.78
N ALA A 189 -6.82 -9.06 28.80
CA ALA A 189 -6.59 -8.60 30.18
C ALA A 189 -5.21 -9.07 30.72
N VAL A 190 -4.61 -10.09 30.12
CA VAL A 190 -3.28 -10.65 30.45
C VAL A 190 -2.15 -9.77 29.90
N SER A 191 -2.40 -8.94 28.86
CA SER A 191 -1.33 -8.26 28.12
C SER A 191 -0.61 -7.14 28.90
N HIS A 192 -1.23 -6.51 29.88
CA HIS A 192 -0.63 -5.41 30.64
C HIS A 192 0.27 -5.85 31.81
N GLN A 193 0.17 -7.10 32.25
CA GLN A 193 0.99 -7.67 33.33
C GLN A 193 1.85 -8.87 32.90
N SER A 194 1.85 -9.17 31.58
CA SER A 194 2.56 -10.33 31.04
C SER A 194 4.09 -10.15 31.14
N SER A 195 4.78 -11.21 31.55
CA SER A 195 6.21 -11.34 31.38
C SER A 195 6.65 -11.39 29.93
N GLU A 196 5.69 -11.52 29.01
CA GLU A 196 5.87 -11.67 27.58
C GLU A 196 5.58 -10.37 26.82
N LEU A 197 6.26 -10.17 25.70
CA LEU A 197 6.01 -9.11 24.72
C LEU A 197 5.75 -9.73 23.34
N HIS A 198 4.57 -9.57 22.84
CA HIS A 198 4.19 -10.03 21.50
C HIS A 198 4.20 -8.87 20.50
N LEU A 199 4.99 -9.03 19.43
CA LEU A 199 5.17 -8.09 18.34
C LEU A 199 4.48 -8.64 17.10
N ILE A 200 3.85 -7.79 16.25
CA ILE A 200 3.20 -8.24 15.02
C ILE A 200 3.71 -7.47 13.81
N GLY A 201 4.11 -8.18 12.76
CA GLY A 201 4.41 -7.62 11.45
C GLY A 201 3.47 -8.20 10.39
N VAL A 202 2.70 -7.33 9.69
CA VAL A 202 1.76 -7.76 8.65
C VAL A 202 2.26 -7.30 7.29
N ALA A 203 2.61 -8.25 6.41
CA ALA A 203 3.07 -7.95 5.05
C ALA A 203 3.02 -9.18 4.15
N GLU A 204 2.88 -9.00 2.84
CA GLU A 204 3.56 -9.87 1.89
C GLU A 204 5.04 -9.50 1.98
N VAL A 205 5.83 -10.41 2.58
CA VAL A 205 7.17 -10.06 3.06
C VAL A 205 8.14 -9.94 1.89
N HIS A 206 8.86 -8.82 1.88
CA HIS A 206 9.94 -8.53 0.94
C HIS A 206 11.13 -7.93 1.70
N TYR A 207 12.31 -7.93 1.10
CA TYR A 207 13.57 -7.46 1.69
C TYR A 207 13.51 -6.03 2.28
N TRP A 208 12.66 -5.15 1.74
CA TRP A 208 12.47 -3.79 2.26
C TRP A 208 11.62 -3.71 3.53
N HIS A 209 10.99 -4.81 3.97
CA HIS A 209 10.29 -4.83 5.25
C HIS A 209 11.25 -4.90 6.44
N GLY A 210 12.47 -5.42 6.23
CA GLY A 210 13.52 -5.44 7.25
C GLY A 210 13.19 -6.33 8.44
N TYR A 211 12.41 -7.39 8.25
CA TYR A 211 12.08 -8.33 9.34
C TYR A 211 13.29 -9.17 9.78
N ASP A 212 14.30 -9.31 8.92
CA ASP A 212 15.62 -9.81 9.26
C ASP A 212 16.28 -9.00 10.38
N ARG A 213 16.16 -7.67 10.36
CA ARG A 213 16.66 -6.77 11.40
C ARG A 213 15.92 -6.96 12.72
N MET A 214 14.61 -7.26 12.67
CA MET A 214 13.83 -7.58 13.87
C MET A 214 14.26 -8.93 14.45
N ILE A 215 14.40 -9.97 13.61
CA ILE A 215 14.85 -11.31 14.04
C ILE A 215 16.26 -11.24 14.64
N ALA A 216 17.18 -10.53 13.97
CA ALA A 216 18.54 -10.31 14.50
C ALA A 216 18.50 -9.56 15.83
N GLY A 217 17.62 -8.55 15.97
CA GLY A 217 17.44 -7.79 17.21
C GLY A 217 17.01 -8.67 18.39
N ILE A 218 16.05 -9.58 18.17
CA ILE A 218 15.63 -10.56 19.19
C ILE A 218 16.82 -11.46 19.59
N GLY A 219 17.59 -11.94 18.60
CA GLY A 219 18.78 -12.74 18.86
C GLY A 219 19.83 -12.01 19.68
N GLU A 220 20.17 -10.77 19.32
CA GLU A 220 21.14 -9.96 20.06
C GLU A 220 20.62 -9.62 21.49
N TYR A 221 19.32 -9.38 21.65
CA TYR A 221 18.70 -9.14 22.95
C TYR A 221 18.93 -10.31 23.90
N TYR A 222 18.66 -11.55 23.50
CA TYR A 222 18.89 -12.72 24.32
C TYR A 222 20.37 -13.01 24.57
N LYS A 223 21.22 -12.87 23.56
CA LYS A 223 22.66 -12.99 23.67
C LYS A 223 23.26 -12.03 24.70
N ASN A 224 22.68 -10.85 24.85
CA ASN A 224 23.07 -9.82 25.80
C ASN A 224 22.37 -9.97 27.19
N GLY A 225 21.70 -11.09 27.45
CA GLY A 225 21.08 -11.39 28.73
C GLY A 225 19.69 -10.81 28.93
N GLY A 226 18.97 -10.52 27.86
CA GLY A 226 17.55 -10.12 27.88
C GLY A 226 16.71 -11.15 28.66
N LYS A 227 15.80 -10.65 29.50
CA LYS A 227 15.06 -11.51 30.47
C LYS A 227 13.57 -11.60 30.14
N LYS A 228 13.03 -10.65 29.38
CA LYS A 228 11.62 -10.65 28.97
C LYS A 228 11.44 -11.58 27.80
N ASP A 229 10.42 -12.42 27.82
CA ASP A 229 10.07 -13.24 26.65
C ASP A 229 9.48 -12.37 25.54
N VAL A 230 10.09 -12.43 24.36
CA VAL A 230 9.70 -11.61 23.18
C VAL A 230 9.35 -12.52 22.03
N PHE A 231 8.14 -12.38 21.50
CA PHE A 231 7.63 -13.16 20.38
C PHE A 231 7.33 -12.25 19.19
N PHE A 232 7.79 -12.64 18.00
CA PHE A 232 7.52 -11.93 16.78
C PHE A 232 6.60 -12.73 15.87
N HIS A 233 5.36 -12.27 15.73
CA HIS A 233 4.33 -12.83 14.88
C HIS A 233 4.44 -12.23 13.47
N VAL A 234 4.85 -13.04 12.49
CA VAL A 234 4.92 -12.66 11.08
C VAL A 234 3.65 -13.14 10.40
N VAL A 235 2.80 -12.21 9.97
CA VAL A 235 1.57 -12.48 9.24
C VAL A 235 1.71 -12.05 7.79
N GLY A 236 1.50 -13.00 6.87
CA GLY A 236 1.59 -12.82 5.43
C GLY A 236 2.51 -13.85 4.77
N GLY A 237 2.64 -13.75 3.46
CA GLY A 237 3.52 -14.63 2.70
C GLY A 237 4.99 -14.27 2.91
N VAL A 238 5.82 -15.28 3.19
CA VAL A 238 7.29 -15.17 3.20
C VAL A 238 7.81 -16.00 2.04
N GLY A 239 8.49 -15.36 1.08
CA GLY A 239 9.07 -16.05 -0.06
C GLY A 239 10.33 -16.84 0.31
N PRO A 240 10.75 -17.80 -0.55
CA PRO A 240 12.01 -18.53 -0.36
C PRO A 240 13.23 -17.60 -0.28
N SER A 241 13.22 -16.48 -1.01
CA SER A 241 14.30 -15.49 -1.00
C SER A 241 14.50 -14.87 0.39
N GLU A 242 13.41 -14.50 1.07
CA GLU A 242 13.47 -13.92 2.41
C GLU A 242 13.75 -14.98 3.46
N MET A 243 13.26 -16.19 3.27
CA MET A 243 13.44 -17.28 4.22
C MET A 243 14.86 -17.86 4.21
N TYR A 244 15.44 -18.11 3.03
CA TYR A 244 16.66 -18.91 2.92
C TYR A 244 17.85 -18.21 2.24
N ASP A 245 17.62 -17.33 1.28
CA ASP A 245 18.69 -16.79 0.44
C ASP A 245 18.31 -15.43 -0.14
N SER A 246 18.49 -14.38 0.64
CA SER A 246 18.27 -13.02 0.18
C SER A 246 19.57 -12.35 -0.23
N ILE A 247 19.61 -11.82 -1.44
CA ILE A 247 20.76 -11.01 -1.93
C ILE A 247 20.91 -9.67 -1.19
N HIS A 248 19.93 -9.29 -0.40
CA HIS A 248 19.88 -7.99 0.30
C HIS A 248 20.12 -8.11 1.82
N ALA A 249 19.92 -9.30 2.41
CA ALA A 249 20.01 -9.51 3.84
C ALA A 249 20.14 -11.01 4.16
N PRO A 250 20.62 -11.41 5.36
CA PRO A 250 20.59 -12.78 5.81
C PRO A 250 19.18 -13.37 5.76
N GLY A 251 19.07 -14.64 5.39
CA GLY A 251 17.79 -15.35 5.41
C GLY A 251 17.24 -15.51 6.84
N PHE A 252 15.93 -15.54 6.98
CA PHE A 252 15.30 -15.66 8.30
C PHE A 252 15.67 -16.98 8.99
N ALA A 253 15.70 -18.09 8.24
CA ALA A 253 16.09 -19.39 8.78
C ALA A 253 17.52 -19.39 9.33
N GLU A 254 18.48 -18.77 8.63
CA GLU A 254 19.86 -18.62 9.08
C GLU A 254 19.95 -17.84 10.39
N LEU A 255 19.23 -16.71 10.49
CA LEU A 255 19.21 -15.89 11.71
C LEU A 255 18.57 -16.62 12.89
N ILE A 256 17.45 -17.32 12.67
CA ILE A 256 16.74 -18.08 13.68
C ILE A 256 17.64 -19.21 14.24
N GLU A 257 18.34 -19.92 13.38
CA GLU A 257 19.28 -20.97 13.77
C GLU A 257 20.51 -20.40 14.49
N LYS A 258 21.12 -19.34 13.94
CA LYS A 258 22.29 -18.67 14.52
C LYS A 258 22.10 -18.23 15.98
N TYR A 259 20.89 -17.74 16.27
CA TYR A 259 20.57 -17.19 17.60
C TYR A 259 19.77 -18.15 18.48
N ASP A 260 19.41 -19.34 18.00
CA ASP A 260 18.58 -20.34 18.69
C ASP A 260 17.25 -19.75 19.22
N ILE A 261 16.54 -19.03 18.35
CA ILE A 261 15.31 -18.30 18.70
C ILE A 261 14.07 -18.82 17.97
N LYS A 262 14.02 -20.11 17.63
CA LYS A 262 12.94 -20.71 16.86
C LYS A 262 11.56 -20.52 17.50
N GLU A 263 11.47 -20.64 18.83
CA GLU A 263 10.22 -20.48 19.55
C GLU A 263 9.75 -19.03 19.65
N HIS A 264 10.62 -18.06 19.31
CA HIS A 264 10.35 -16.62 19.40
C HIS A 264 9.91 -15.98 18.09
N VAL A 265 9.97 -16.70 16.94
CA VAL A 265 9.54 -16.20 15.64
C VAL A 265 8.45 -17.11 15.07
N ILE A 266 7.23 -16.59 15.01
CA ILE A 266 6.03 -17.34 14.68
C ILE A 266 5.50 -16.91 13.33
N PHE A 267 5.56 -17.80 12.33
CA PHE A 267 5.04 -17.55 10.99
C PHE A 267 3.61 -18.07 10.87
N HIS A 268 2.66 -17.16 10.61
CA HIS A 268 1.23 -17.49 10.50
C HIS A 268 0.77 -17.76 9.07
N GLY A 269 1.58 -17.42 8.05
CA GLY A 269 1.08 -17.35 6.70
C GLY A 269 0.09 -16.20 6.49
N GLN A 270 -0.73 -16.29 5.45
CA GLN A 270 -1.71 -15.25 5.13
C GLN A 270 -2.96 -15.40 6.02
N LEU A 271 -3.28 -14.36 6.78
CA LEU A 271 -4.50 -14.27 7.61
C LEU A 271 -5.32 -13.04 7.23
N PHE A 272 -6.63 -13.14 7.38
CA PHE A 272 -7.61 -12.08 7.07
C PHE A 272 -8.72 -12.04 8.11
N GLY A 273 -9.46 -10.92 8.16
CA GLY A 273 -10.66 -10.78 8.98
C GLY A 273 -10.44 -11.10 10.46
N ASP A 274 -11.26 -12.00 10.99
CA ASP A 274 -11.25 -12.34 12.42
C ASP A 274 -9.97 -13.08 12.85
N GLU A 275 -9.38 -13.90 11.97
CA GLU A 275 -8.13 -14.60 12.29
C GLU A 275 -6.96 -13.62 12.47
N LEU A 276 -6.82 -12.66 11.57
CA LEU A 276 -5.85 -11.59 11.71
C LEU A 276 -6.12 -10.77 12.98
N THR A 277 -7.36 -10.46 13.26
CA THR A 277 -7.75 -9.70 14.45
C THR A 277 -7.41 -10.44 15.75
N LYS A 278 -7.57 -11.75 15.80
CA LYS A 278 -7.16 -12.56 16.95
C LYS A 278 -5.65 -12.44 17.24
N VAL A 279 -4.81 -12.47 16.20
CA VAL A 279 -3.36 -12.30 16.38
C VAL A 279 -3.04 -10.88 16.85
N PHE A 280 -3.67 -9.84 16.26
CA PHE A 280 -3.50 -8.48 16.75
C PHE A 280 -3.84 -8.33 18.24
N ASN A 281 -4.93 -8.95 18.70
CA ASN A 281 -5.37 -8.84 20.09
C ASN A 281 -4.43 -9.52 21.11
N GLN A 282 -3.52 -10.37 20.65
CA GLN A 282 -2.43 -10.94 21.46
C GLN A 282 -1.21 -10.02 21.55
N CYS A 283 -1.04 -9.11 20.58
CA CYS A 283 0.18 -8.34 20.41
C CYS A 283 0.05 -6.94 20.99
N GLN A 284 1.10 -6.43 21.61
CA GLN A 284 1.16 -5.11 22.23
C GLN A 284 1.76 -4.06 21.30
N PHE A 285 2.49 -4.48 20.26
CA PHE A 285 3.25 -3.57 19.41
C PHE A 285 3.33 -4.08 17.97
N ALA A 286 3.31 -3.19 17.00
CA ALA A 286 3.34 -3.55 15.60
C ALA A 286 4.64 -3.11 14.89
N ILE A 287 5.03 -3.88 13.88
CA ILE A 287 6.27 -3.69 13.13
C ILE A 287 5.96 -3.23 11.72
N GLY A 288 6.28 -1.97 11.42
CA GLY A 288 6.21 -1.38 10.09
C GLY A 288 7.33 -1.85 9.17
N SER A 289 7.68 -1.04 8.18
CA SER A 289 8.85 -1.31 7.35
C SER A 289 10.11 -0.77 8.04
N LEU A 290 11.17 -1.57 8.05
CA LEU A 290 12.42 -1.25 8.74
C LEU A 290 13.61 -1.07 7.79
N ALA A 291 13.42 -1.36 6.48
CA ALA A 291 14.50 -1.35 5.51
C ALA A 291 14.11 -0.76 4.14
N ARG A 292 13.25 0.24 4.09
CA ARG A 292 12.88 0.91 2.84
C ARG A 292 14.06 1.60 2.15
N HIS A 293 15.09 1.97 2.88
CA HIS A 293 16.33 2.47 2.33
C HIS A 293 16.98 1.51 1.32
N ARG A 294 16.81 0.17 1.48
CA ARG A 294 17.27 -0.86 0.52
C ARG A 294 16.65 -0.70 -0.87
N SER A 295 15.45 -0.13 -0.95
CA SER A 295 14.74 0.15 -2.23
C SER A 295 14.91 1.61 -2.69
N GLY A 296 15.75 2.40 -2.01
CA GLY A 296 15.97 3.81 -2.31
C GLY A 296 14.77 4.72 -1.96
N ILE A 297 13.78 4.20 -1.23
CA ILE A 297 12.59 4.95 -0.81
C ILE A 297 12.75 5.33 0.66
N THR A 298 12.83 6.62 0.92
CA THR A 298 12.99 7.16 2.27
C THR A 298 11.71 7.79 2.80
N VAL A 299 10.83 8.27 1.93
CA VAL A 299 9.56 8.90 2.28
C VAL A 299 8.42 8.07 1.70
N ILE A 300 7.59 7.50 2.53
CA ILE A 300 6.46 6.67 2.07
C ILE A 300 5.34 6.60 3.12
N LYS A 301 4.10 6.74 2.66
CA LYS A 301 2.89 6.64 3.48
C LYS A 301 2.29 5.24 3.34
N THR A 302 2.78 4.27 4.14
CA THR A 302 2.39 2.86 4.01
C THR A 302 0.98 2.57 4.54
N LEU A 303 0.26 1.63 3.92
CA LEU A 303 -1.07 1.20 4.38
C LEU A 303 -1.01 0.58 5.78
N LYS A 304 0.06 -0.19 6.09
CA LYS A 304 0.20 -0.89 7.36
C LYS A 304 0.29 0.05 8.57
N ASN A 305 1.05 1.15 8.47
CA ASN A 305 1.15 2.14 9.55
C ASN A 305 -0.24 2.72 9.88
N ARG A 306 -1.04 2.96 8.84
CA ARG A 306 -2.42 3.46 8.98
C ARG A 306 -3.33 2.42 9.61
N GLU A 307 -3.20 1.15 9.22
CA GLU A 307 -3.96 0.07 9.83
C GLU A 307 -3.61 -0.08 11.32
N TYR A 308 -2.31 -0.05 11.67
CA TYR A 308 -1.86 -0.15 13.06
C TYR A 308 -2.45 0.97 13.94
N ALA A 309 -2.32 2.22 13.48
CA ALA A 309 -2.91 3.36 14.19
C ALA A 309 -4.45 3.26 14.26
N THR A 310 -5.12 2.78 13.20
CA THR A 310 -6.56 2.58 13.19
C THR A 310 -7.01 1.49 14.15
N ARG A 311 -6.23 0.42 14.30
CA ARG A 311 -6.44 -0.58 15.35
C ARG A 311 -6.14 -0.04 16.74
N GLY A 312 -5.38 1.05 16.85
CA GLY A 312 -4.94 1.63 18.12
C GLY A 312 -3.73 0.92 18.71
N VAL A 313 -2.88 0.33 17.87
CA VAL A 313 -1.67 -0.37 18.27
C VAL A 313 -0.46 0.52 18.05
N PRO A 314 0.40 0.77 19.06
CA PRO A 314 1.67 1.45 18.88
C PRO A 314 2.60 0.66 17.95
N PHE A 315 3.51 1.34 17.24
CA PHE A 315 4.33 0.67 16.23
C PHE A 315 5.69 1.35 15.99
N ILE A 316 6.59 0.62 15.31
CA ILE A 316 7.90 1.08 14.87
C ILE A 316 8.02 1.03 13.34
N TYR A 317 8.75 1.98 12.75
CA TYR A 317 9.17 1.96 11.35
C TYR A 317 10.42 2.83 11.15
N SER A 318 11.10 2.72 9.98
CA SER A 318 12.35 3.45 9.70
C SER A 318 12.24 4.56 8.67
N GLU A 319 11.28 4.50 7.76
CA GLU A 319 11.04 5.52 6.75
C GLU A 319 10.49 6.83 7.34
N GLN A 320 10.38 7.86 6.51
CA GLN A 320 9.68 9.10 6.85
C GLN A 320 8.21 9.01 6.44
N ASP A 321 7.31 9.30 7.37
CA ASP A 321 5.87 9.38 7.14
C ASP A 321 5.32 10.57 7.94
N SER A 322 5.05 11.68 7.23
CA SER A 322 4.61 12.94 7.85
C SER A 322 3.31 12.83 8.66
N ASP A 323 2.52 11.77 8.47
CA ASP A 323 1.31 11.53 9.26
C ASP A 323 1.63 10.95 10.65
N PHE A 324 2.83 10.35 10.83
CA PHE A 324 3.19 9.60 12.02
C PHE A 324 4.48 9.99 12.72
N ASP A 325 5.40 10.68 12.04
CA ASP A 325 6.74 10.97 12.57
C ASP A 325 6.74 11.72 13.92
N ALA A 326 5.70 12.48 14.21
CA ALA A 326 5.55 13.23 15.46
C ALA A 326 4.57 12.59 16.48
N GLN A 327 4.06 11.39 16.21
CA GLN A 327 3.06 10.77 17.07
C GLN A 327 3.69 10.09 18.29
N PRO A 328 3.15 10.27 19.51
CA PRO A 328 3.74 9.75 20.74
C PRO A 328 3.68 8.22 20.90
N TYR A 329 2.89 7.54 20.08
CA TYR A 329 2.76 6.08 20.03
C TYR A 329 3.61 5.43 18.93
N VAL A 330 4.52 6.19 18.33
CA VAL A 330 5.38 5.74 17.24
C VAL A 330 6.85 5.79 17.66
N LEU A 331 7.52 4.65 17.50
CA LEU A 331 8.95 4.54 17.66
C LEU A 331 9.63 4.60 16.29
N LYS A 332 10.76 5.29 16.20
CA LYS A 332 11.55 5.38 14.97
C LYS A 332 12.77 4.50 15.07
N ALA A 333 12.93 3.56 14.10
CA ALA A 333 14.17 2.85 13.90
C ALA A 333 15.12 3.63 12.99
N PRO A 334 16.44 3.48 13.11
CA PRO A 334 17.37 3.97 12.11
C PRO A 334 17.11 3.35 10.73
N ALA A 335 17.29 4.12 9.66
CA ALA A 335 17.18 3.63 8.29
C ALA A 335 18.54 3.07 7.81
N ASP A 336 19.01 2.01 8.48
CA ASP A 336 20.28 1.33 8.26
C ASP A 336 20.14 -0.19 8.38
N GLU A 337 21.24 -0.93 8.44
CA GLU A 337 21.26 -2.38 8.54
C GLU A 337 21.42 -2.88 9.99
N SER A 338 21.43 -2.01 10.99
CA SER A 338 21.57 -2.43 12.39
C SER A 338 20.39 -3.30 12.85
N PRO A 339 20.61 -4.30 13.70
CA PRO A 339 19.53 -5.01 14.39
C PRO A 339 18.64 -4.03 15.17
N VAL A 340 17.35 -4.35 15.28
CA VAL A 340 16.41 -3.52 16.05
C VAL A 340 16.69 -3.68 17.55
N GLU A 341 16.78 -2.57 18.26
CA GLU A 341 16.99 -2.56 19.71
C GLU A 341 15.72 -2.98 20.47
N ILE A 342 15.64 -4.25 20.88
CA ILE A 342 14.46 -4.82 21.54
C ILE A 342 14.19 -4.17 22.90
N GLN A 343 15.25 -3.84 23.67
CA GLN A 343 15.07 -3.16 24.95
C GLN A 343 14.39 -1.80 24.77
N GLN A 344 14.72 -1.08 23.70
CA GLN A 344 14.04 0.19 23.38
C GLN A 344 12.54 0.00 23.11
N ILE A 345 12.15 -1.09 22.43
CA ILE A 345 10.72 -1.41 22.23
C ILE A 345 10.05 -1.72 23.57
N ILE A 346 10.68 -2.52 24.45
CA ILE A 346 10.15 -2.86 25.77
C ILE A 346 9.89 -1.59 26.60
N ASP A 347 10.87 -0.70 26.64
CA ASP A 347 10.78 0.55 27.38
C ASP A 347 9.71 1.48 26.78
N PHE A 348 9.66 1.56 25.45
CA PHE A 348 8.68 2.37 24.73
C PHE A 348 7.24 1.88 24.98
N VAL A 349 6.97 0.58 24.84
CA VAL A 349 5.64 0.00 25.08
C VAL A 349 5.18 0.29 26.51
N SER A 350 6.10 0.24 27.47
CA SER A 350 5.82 0.56 28.87
C SER A 350 5.53 2.05 29.10
N SER A 351 6.03 2.92 28.25
CA SER A 351 5.87 4.38 28.35
C SER A 351 4.62 4.93 27.65
N VAL A 352 4.06 4.20 26.69
CA VAL A 352 2.86 4.65 25.95
C VAL A 352 1.63 4.60 26.87
N GLN A 353 1.07 5.78 27.17
CA GLN A 353 -0.11 5.92 28.03
C GLN A 353 -1.42 6.02 27.25
N MET A 354 -1.37 6.14 25.92
CA MET A 354 -2.54 6.31 25.08
C MET A 354 -3.37 5.02 24.98
N HIS A 355 -4.66 5.15 25.24
CA HIS A 355 -5.59 4.05 25.01
C HIS A 355 -5.79 3.82 23.48
N PRO A 356 -6.05 2.58 23.03
CA PRO A 356 -6.30 2.28 21.60
C PRO A 356 -7.28 3.20 20.89
N LYS A 357 -8.36 3.63 21.56
CA LYS A 357 -9.31 4.61 21.03
C LYS A 357 -8.69 5.98 20.76
N GLU A 358 -7.79 6.43 21.63
CA GLU A 358 -7.13 7.74 21.49
C GLU A 358 -6.18 7.71 20.30
N ILE A 359 -5.40 6.62 20.15
CA ILE A 359 -4.55 6.42 18.96
C ILE A 359 -5.40 6.44 17.68
N ARG A 360 -6.51 5.70 17.65
CA ARG A 360 -7.43 5.66 16.49
C ARG A 360 -7.97 7.06 16.14
N LEU A 361 -8.32 7.88 17.12
CA LEU A 361 -8.82 9.23 16.89
C LEU A 361 -7.80 10.13 16.19
N THR A 362 -6.50 9.95 16.43
CA THR A 362 -5.45 10.76 15.78
C THR A 362 -5.45 10.61 14.26
N VAL A 363 -5.97 9.51 13.71
CA VAL A 363 -5.97 9.18 12.28
C VAL A 363 -7.34 9.28 11.60
N GLU A 364 -8.38 9.77 12.26
CA GLU A 364 -9.71 9.94 11.64
C GLU A 364 -9.69 10.81 10.38
N HIS A 365 -8.79 11.78 10.33
CA HIS A 365 -8.58 12.62 9.16
C HIS A 365 -8.05 11.85 7.95
N LEU A 366 -7.53 10.62 8.13
CA LEU A 366 -7.06 9.73 7.09
C LEU A 366 -8.16 8.80 6.54
N SER A 367 -9.44 9.01 6.86
CA SER A 367 -10.51 8.23 6.22
C SER A 367 -10.48 8.42 4.70
N TRP A 368 -10.74 7.34 3.92
CA TRP A 368 -10.84 7.46 2.47
C TRP A 368 -11.87 8.48 2.03
N LYS A 369 -12.97 8.62 2.78
CA LYS A 369 -13.95 9.68 2.55
C LYS A 369 -13.29 11.07 2.53
N ARG A 370 -12.51 11.42 3.57
CA ARG A 370 -11.81 12.71 3.65
C ARG A 370 -10.70 12.87 2.61
N GLN A 371 -9.93 11.79 2.34
CA GLN A 371 -8.86 11.85 1.35
C GLN A 371 -9.41 12.04 -0.07
N MET A 372 -10.52 11.38 -0.41
CA MET A 372 -11.17 11.56 -1.71
C MET A 372 -11.86 12.92 -1.83
N GLN A 373 -12.45 13.45 -0.74
CA GLN A 373 -12.99 14.81 -0.75
C GLN A 373 -11.89 15.84 -1.04
N LYS A 374 -10.70 15.68 -0.43
CA LYS A 374 -9.55 16.54 -0.71
C LYS A 374 -9.15 16.54 -2.19
N VAL A 375 -9.28 15.41 -2.89
CA VAL A 375 -9.04 15.37 -4.34
C VAL A 375 -10.08 16.23 -5.06
N ILE A 376 -11.36 16.08 -4.74
CA ILE A 376 -12.46 16.81 -5.39
C ILE A 376 -12.35 18.33 -5.15
N ASP A 377 -12.01 18.73 -3.94
CA ASP A 377 -11.90 20.17 -3.55
C ASP A 377 -10.70 20.87 -4.23
N ASN A 378 -9.76 20.10 -4.80
CA ASN A 378 -8.55 20.62 -5.44
C ASN A 378 -8.48 20.32 -6.94
N LEU A 379 -9.60 20.02 -7.58
CA LEU A 379 -9.72 19.87 -9.06
C LEU A 379 -9.56 21.17 -9.83
#